data_eb25df3ccf56ca2d9a8df46b172693f2
#
_entry.id   eb25df3ccf56ca2d9a8df46b172693f2
#
_cell.length_a   1.000
_cell.length_b   1.000
_cell.length_c   1.000
_cell.angle_alpha   90.00
_cell.angle_beta   90.00
_cell.angle_gamma   90.00
#
_symmetry.space_group_name_H-M   'P 1'
#
loop_
_entity.id
_entity.type
_entity.pdbx_description
1 polymer ?
#
loop_
_entity_poly.entity_id
_entity_poly.type
_entity_poly.pdbx_seq_one_letter_code
_entity_poly.pdbx_strand_id
1 'polypeptide(L)'
;MQIMLTPTVQAAQERYFGKHQSVALAPERDPFTDDEAAFIAARDSFYMATTNPDGWPYIQHRGGPAGFLKVLGPHLLGFADFKGNRQMLTTGHLDLNDRVALFLMDYPNRDRLKILGHARVLDAREHPELAAQLSLSPELADKIERLFLIETVSFDWNCPQYITPRFTAEEWQSMAGGEPRV
;
A
#
# COMPACT_ATOMS: atom_id res chain seq x y z
N MET A 1 6.76 11.98 2.56
CA MET A 1 6.25 11.67 3.95
C MET A 1 6.33 12.84 4.93
N GLN A 2 6.66 14.04 4.47
CA GLN A 2 6.81 15.25 5.33
C GLN A 2 5.51 15.66 6.04
N ILE A 3 4.35 15.34 5.49
CA ILE A 3 3.03 15.58 6.13
C ILE A 3 2.91 14.96 7.53
N MET A 4 3.75 13.95 7.86
CA MET A 4 3.78 13.31 9.17
C MET A 4 4.70 14.01 10.17
N LEU A 5 5.48 15.02 9.76
CA LEU A 5 6.39 15.78 10.63
C LEU A 5 5.62 16.89 11.36
N THR A 6 4.72 16.47 12.24
CA THR A 6 3.93 17.38 13.07
C THR A 6 4.80 18.07 14.14
N PRO A 7 4.34 19.19 14.74
CA PRO A 7 5.05 19.82 15.85
C PRO A 7 5.38 18.88 17.02
N THR A 8 4.49 17.91 17.30
CA THR A 8 4.71 16.89 18.33
C THR A 8 5.83 15.91 17.95
N VAL A 9 5.93 15.53 16.66
CA VAL A 9 7.04 14.71 16.16
C VAL A 9 8.35 15.49 16.24
N GLN A 10 8.37 16.74 15.81
CA GLN A 10 9.55 17.61 15.91
C GLN A 10 10.01 17.80 17.36
N ALA A 11 9.07 18.02 18.30
CA ALA A 11 9.39 18.11 19.71
C ALA A 11 9.97 16.81 20.28
N ALA A 12 9.51 15.65 19.80
CA ALA A 12 10.10 14.36 20.17
C ALA A 12 11.53 14.22 19.61
N GLN A 13 11.76 14.59 18.36
CA GLN A 13 13.10 14.58 17.75
C GLN A 13 14.08 15.48 18.52
N GLU A 14 13.65 16.70 18.86
CA GLU A 14 14.44 17.64 19.64
C GLU A 14 14.82 17.06 21.03
N ARG A 15 13.84 16.45 21.71
CA ARG A 15 14.05 15.85 23.04
C ARG A 15 15.09 14.73 23.04
N TYR A 16 15.09 13.87 22.01
CA TYR A 16 15.94 12.67 21.98
C TYR A 16 17.25 12.87 21.23
N PHE A 17 17.30 13.82 20.29
CA PHE A 17 18.45 13.99 19.38
C PHE A 17 19.04 15.41 19.40
N GLY A 18 18.44 16.36 20.15
CA GLY A 18 18.88 17.75 20.20
C GLY A 18 18.72 18.52 18.89
N LYS A 19 17.97 17.97 17.95
CA LYS A 19 17.63 18.59 16.65
C LYS A 19 16.38 17.93 16.08
N HIS A 20 15.69 18.63 15.19
CA HIS A 20 14.54 18.11 14.47
C HIS A 20 14.71 18.30 12.95
N GLN A 21 13.97 17.51 12.19
CA GLN A 21 13.90 17.67 10.72
C GLN A 21 13.07 18.91 10.38
N SER A 22 13.62 19.77 9.53
CA SER A 22 12.85 20.86 8.95
C SER A 22 11.88 20.32 7.91
N VAL A 23 10.65 20.86 7.91
CA VAL A 23 9.69 20.59 6.83
C VAL A 23 10.11 21.45 5.64
N ALA A 24 10.65 20.83 4.58
CA ALA A 24 10.83 21.52 3.32
C ALA A 24 9.45 21.68 2.63
N LEU A 25 9.34 22.65 1.74
CA LEU A 25 8.18 22.73 0.84
C LEU A 25 8.22 21.50 -0.07
N ALA A 26 7.46 20.47 0.29
CA ALA A 26 7.28 19.30 -0.55
C ALA A 26 6.26 19.60 -1.66
N PRO A 27 6.32 18.90 -2.80
CA PRO A 27 5.23 18.95 -3.76
C PRO A 27 3.91 18.59 -3.08
N GLU A 28 2.81 19.12 -3.57
CA GLU A 28 1.48 18.88 -3.01
C GLU A 28 1.15 17.38 -2.95
N ARG A 29 1.65 16.62 -3.93
CA ARG A 29 1.57 15.15 -4.00
C ARG A 29 2.86 14.59 -4.61
N ASP A 30 3.33 13.46 -4.10
CA ASP A 30 4.46 12.72 -4.68
C ASP A 30 3.96 11.83 -5.83
N PRO A 31 4.37 12.05 -7.09
CA PRO A 31 4.01 11.16 -8.20
C PRO A 31 4.82 9.85 -8.12
N PHE A 32 4.18 8.74 -8.47
CA PHE A 32 4.89 7.48 -8.68
C PHE A 32 5.79 7.57 -9.91
N THR A 33 7.01 7.11 -9.76
CA THR A 33 7.95 6.87 -10.86
C THR A 33 7.84 5.40 -11.33
N ASP A 34 8.64 5.04 -12.33
CA ASP A 34 8.71 3.66 -12.81
C ASP A 34 9.20 2.71 -11.71
N ASP A 35 10.05 3.17 -10.79
CA ASP A 35 10.57 2.36 -9.68
C ASP A 35 9.46 1.99 -8.68
N GLU A 36 8.65 2.96 -8.25
CA GLU A 36 7.49 2.68 -7.39
C GLU A 36 6.48 1.81 -8.10
N ALA A 37 6.21 2.06 -9.38
CA ALA A 37 5.26 1.28 -10.17
C ALA A 37 5.71 -0.18 -10.30
N ALA A 38 6.98 -0.43 -10.61
CA ALA A 38 7.55 -1.77 -10.69
C ALA A 38 7.52 -2.49 -9.34
N PHE A 39 7.90 -1.79 -8.25
CA PHE A 39 7.83 -2.34 -6.90
C PHE A 39 6.40 -2.75 -6.53
N ILE A 40 5.42 -1.87 -6.73
CA ILE A 40 4.01 -2.12 -6.42
C ILE A 40 3.47 -3.29 -7.23
N ALA A 41 3.77 -3.34 -8.53
CA ALA A 41 3.32 -4.42 -9.42
C ALA A 41 3.88 -5.80 -9.06
N ALA A 42 5.03 -5.86 -8.41
CA ALA A 42 5.64 -7.10 -7.96
C ALA A 42 5.08 -7.63 -6.62
N ARG A 43 4.22 -6.87 -5.93
CA ARG A 43 3.68 -7.28 -4.62
C ARG A 43 2.44 -8.15 -4.77
N ASP A 44 2.37 -9.20 -3.96
CA ASP A 44 1.25 -10.12 -3.79
C ASP A 44 0.40 -9.78 -2.56
N SER A 45 0.88 -8.84 -1.74
CA SER A 45 0.21 -8.45 -0.51
C SER A 45 0.67 -7.08 -0.02
N PHE A 46 -0.20 -6.44 0.76
CA PHE A 46 0.12 -5.24 1.53
C PHE A 46 -0.78 -5.13 2.76
N TYR A 47 -0.39 -4.27 3.69
CA TYR A 47 -1.22 -3.90 4.84
C TYR A 47 -1.84 -2.53 4.60
N MET A 48 -3.12 -2.41 4.94
CA MET A 48 -3.87 -1.15 4.81
C MET A 48 -4.43 -0.76 6.17
N ALA A 49 -4.04 0.43 6.63
CA ALA A 49 -4.54 1.02 7.85
C ALA A 49 -5.66 2.02 7.55
N THR A 50 -6.68 2.01 8.40
CA THR A 50 -7.78 2.97 8.46
C THR A 50 -8.03 3.35 9.92
N THR A 51 -8.87 4.36 10.18
CA THR A 51 -9.22 4.79 11.52
C THR A 51 -10.74 4.86 11.65
N ASN A 52 -11.29 4.29 12.72
CA ASN A 52 -12.71 4.39 12.99
C ASN A 52 -13.10 5.79 13.52
N PRO A 53 -14.38 6.12 13.64
CA PRO A 53 -14.83 7.43 14.14
C PRO A 53 -14.33 7.78 15.53
N ASP A 54 -14.07 6.79 16.39
CA ASP A 54 -13.57 6.97 17.76
C ASP A 54 -12.04 7.13 17.83
N GLY A 55 -11.36 7.14 16.67
CA GLY A 55 -9.92 7.31 16.59
C GLY A 55 -9.10 6.02 16.71
N TRP A 56 -9.74 4.84 16.81
CA TRP A 56 -9.00 3.58 16.85
C TRP A 56 -8.42 3.23 15.48
N PRO A 57 -7.09 3.00 15.40
CA PRO A 57 -6.47 2.52 14.17
C PRO A 57 -6.82 1.05 13.95
N TYR A 58 -7.05 0.70 12.70
CA TYR A 58 -7.30 -0.66 12.24
C TYR A 58 -6.37 -1.00 11.09
N ILE A 59 -5.81 -2.20 11.09
CA ILE A 59 -4.93 -2.69 10.02
C ILE A 59 -5.52 -3.98 9.47
N GLN A 60 -5.58 -4.07 8.14
CA GLN A 60 -6.00 -5.26 7.43
C GLN A 60 -4.96 -5.68 6.40
N HIS A 61 -4.67 -6.97 6.36
CA HIS A 61 -3.90 -7.58 5.29
C HIS A 61 -4.76 -7.65 4.01
N ARG A 62 -4.19 -7.24 2.90
CA ARG A 62 -4.74 -7.38 1.55
C ARG A 62 -3.78 -8.22 0.73
N GLY A 63 -4.28 -9.23 0.04
CA GLY A 63 -3.45 -10.13 -0.76
C GLY A 63 -4.17 -10.58 -2.02
N GLY A 64 -3.37 -10.96 -3.00
CA GLY A 64 -3.79 -11.46 -4.30
C GLY A 64 -2.57 -11.92 -5.10
N PRO A 65 -2.75 -12.38 -6.32
CA PRO A 65 -1.60 -12.58 -7.22
C PRO A 65 -0.79 -11.30 -7.39
N ALA A 66 0.50 -11.41 -7.68
CA ALA A 66 1.34 -10.25 -7.97
C ALA A 66 0.69 -9.33 -9.03
N GLY A 67 0.72 -8.02 -8.78
CA GLY A 67 0.07 -7.04 -9.63
C GLY A 67 -1.43 -6.82 -9.36
N PHE A 68 -1.99 -7.39 -8.29
CA PHE A 68 -3.39 -7.12 -7.93
C PHE A 68 -3.62 -5.67 -7.46
N LEU A 69 -2.62 -5.03 -6.86
CA LEU A 69 -2.60 -3.60 -6.62
C LEU A 69 -2.02 -2.92 -7.86
N LYS A 70 -2.81 -2.13 -8.56
CA LYS A 70 -2.43 -1.50 -9.83
C LYS A 70 -2.16 -0.01 -9.68
N VAL A 71 -1.12 0.47 -10.32
CA VAL A 71 -0.87 1.89 -10.53
C VAL A 71 -1.69 2.33 -11.75
N LEU A 72 -2.69 3.17 -11.51
CA LEU A 72 -3.62 3.66 -12.55
C LEU A 72 -3.23 5.04 -13.08
N GLY A 73 -2.27 5.68 -12.45
CA GLY A 73 -1.78 7.00 -12.83
C GLY A 73 -0.73 7.51 -11.83
N PRO A 74 -0.17 8.69 -12.05
CA PRO A 74 0.93 9.22 -11.24
C PRO A 74 0.63 9.30 -9.73
N HIS A 75 -0.65 9.40 -9.37
CA HIS A 75 -1.10 9.55 -7.99
C HIS A 75 -2.26 8.63 -7.64
N LEU A 76 -2.52 7.60 -8.45
CA LEU A 76 -3.70 6.78 -8.29
C LEU A 76 -3.36 5.29 -8.27
N LEU A 77 -3.78 4.62 -7.21
CA LEU A 77 -3.76 3.17 -7.08
C LEU A 77 -5.19 2.63 -7.13
N GLY A 78 -5.31 1.38 -7.55
CA GLY A 78 -6.58 0.67 -7.50
C GLY A 78 -6.41 -0.83 -7.31
N PHE A 79 -7.37 -1.45 -6.63
CA PHE A 79 -7.48 -2.90 -6.55
C PHE A 79 -8.93 -3.35 -6.45
N ALA A 80 -9.16 -4.57 -6.94
CA ALA A 80 -10.45 -5.23 -6.84
C ALA A 80 -10.58 -5.97 -5.50
N ASP A 81 -11.75 -5.85 -4.87
CA ASP A 81 -12.09 -6.54 -3.62
C ASP A 81 -13.20 -7.56 -3.89
N PHE A 82 -12.90 -8.80 -3.57
CA PHE A 82 -13.79 -9.93 -3.76
C PHE A 82 -14.63 -10.20 -2.51
N LYS A 83 -15.59 -11.09 -2.64
CA LYS A 83 -16.39 -11.53 -1.52
C LYS A 83 -15.50 -12.10 -0.41
N GLY A 84 -15.47 -11.42 0.73
CA GLY A 84 -14.72 -11.82 1.93
C GLY A 84 -15.63 -12.20 3.10
N ASN A 85 -15.13 -12.01 4.31
CA ASN A 85 -15.80 -12.32 5.58
C ASN A 85 -17.00 -11.41 5.93
N ARG A 86 -17.28 -10.41 5.10
CA ARG A 86 -18.40 -9.44 5.23
C ARG A 86 -18.37 -8.56 6.49
N GLN A 87 -17.25 -8.47 7.20
CA GLN A 87 -17.13 -7.57 8.35
C GLN A 87 -17.18 -6.08 7.95
N MET A 88 -16.78 -5.74 6.73
CA MET A 88 -16.87 -4.39 6.12
C MET A 88 -16.16 -3.28 6.92
N LEU A 89 -15.23 -3.63 7.81
CA LEU A 89 -14.58 -2.65 8.70
C LEU A 89 -13.88 -1.52 7.94
N THR A 90 -13.01 -1.87 6.99
CA THR A 90 -12.34 -0.86 6.15
C THR A 90 -13.35 0.00 5.40
N THR A 91 -14.35 -0.61 4.76
CA THR A 91 -15.37 0.11 3.99
C THR A 91 -16.13 1.09 4.87
N GLY A 92 -16.61 0.64 6.03
CA GLY A 92 -17.35 1.50 6.97
C GLY A 92 -16.50 2.63 7.57
N HIS A 93 -15.19 2.40 7.78
CA HIS A 93 -14.29 3.48 8.21
C HIS A 93 -14.15 4.56 7.14
N LEU A 94 -14.03 4.15 5.87
CA LEU A 94 -13.84 5.07 4.74
C LEU A 94 -15.05 5.95 4.45
N ASP A 95 -16.24 5.57 4.87
CA ASP A 95 -17.45 6.42 4.76
C ASP A 95 -17.33 7.71 5.57
N LEU A 96 -16.50 7.72 6.63
CA LEU A 96 -16.35 8.85 7.54
C LEU A 96 -14.94 9.44 7.55
N ASN A 97 -13.92 8.65 7.24
CA ASN A 97 -12.54 9.07 7.20
C ASN A 97 -11.80 8.33 6.07
N ASP A 98 -11.60 9.03 4.98
CA ASP A 98 -11.00 8.51 3.74
C ASP A 98 -9.46 8.34 3.81
N ARG A 99 -8.82 8.77 4.90
CA ARG A 99 -7.37 8.68 5.07
C ARG A 99 -6.92 7.26 5.31
N VAL A 100 -5.92 6.84 4.55
CA VAL A 100 -5.34 5.49 4.64
C VAL A 100 -3.82 5.56 4.68
N ALA A 101 -3.23 4.53 5.29
CA ALA A 101 -1.81 4.24 5.14
C ALA A 101 -1.64 2.82 4.61
N LEU A 102 -0.82 2.66 3.58
CA LEU A 102 -0.44 1.37 3.03
C LEU A 102 1.00 1.06 3.41
N PHE A 103 1.25 -0.22 3.62
CA PHE A 103 2.58 -0.72 3.96
C PHE A 103 2.86 -1.97 3.10
N LEU A 104 3.74 -1.80 2.12
CA LEU A 104 4.12 -2.83 1.16
C LEU A 104 5.51 -3.36 1.53
N MET A 105 5.70 -4.68 1.49
CA MET A 105 6.94 -5.33 1.88
C MET A 105 7.52 -6.16 0.75
N ASP A 106 8.83 -6.05 0.57
CA ASP A 106 9.68 -6.99 -0.14
C ASP A 106 10.65 -7.61 0.88
N TYR A 107 10.26 -8.72 1.46
CA TYR A 107 11.06 -9.37 2.48
C TYR A 107 12.40 -9.91 1.97
N PRO A 108 12.47 -10.56 0.78
CA PRO A 108 13.73 -11.02 0.21
C PRO A 108 14.77 -9.90 0.07
N ASN A 109 14.37 -8.76 -0.46
CA ASN A 109 15.23 -7.62 -0.71
C ASN A 109 15.32 -6.66 0.48
N ARG A 110 14.51 -6.86 1.53
CA ARG A 110 14.41 -6.00 2.72
C ARG A 110 13.96 -4.57 2.39
N ASP A 111 13.18 -4.42 1.33
CA ASP A 111 12.62 -3.16 0.93
C ASP A 111 11.17 -3.02 1.39
N ARG A 112 10.78 -1.80 1.67
CA ARG A 112 9.40 -1.46 2.01
C ARG A 112 9.02 -0.08 1.52
N LEU A 113 7.79 0.01 1.04
CA LEU A 113 7.18 1.26 0.62
C LEU A 113 6.00 1.57 1.53
N LYS A 114 5.99 2.75 2.12
CA LYS A 114 4.84 3.31 2.85
C LYS A 114 4.15 4.33 1.95
N ILE A 115 2.83 4.28 1.90
CA ILE A 115 2.03 5.20 1.10
C ILE A 115 0.94 5.79 1.99
N LEU A 116 0.76 7.10 1.93
CA LEU A 116 -0.37 7.80 2.52
C LEU A 116 -1.29 8.29 1.41
N GLY A 117 -2.58 8.17 1.61
CA GLY A 117 -3.55 8.56 0.59
C GLY A 117 -4.96 8.74 1.13
N HIS A 118 -5.84 9.10 0.21
CA HIS A 118 -7.29 9.14 0.39
C HIS A 118 -7.92 8.01 -0.39
N ALA A 119 -8.69 7.16 0.26
CA ALA A 119 -9.32 6.01 -0.36
C ALA A 119 -10.83 6.19 -0.50
N ARG A 120 -11.37 5.65 -1.59
CA ARG A 120 -12.82 5.52 -1.80
C ARG A 120 -13.15 4.11 -2.28
N VAL A 121 -14.34 3.67 -1.95
CA VAL A 121 -14.87 2.37 -2.35
C VAL A 121 -16.02 2.58 -3.31
N LEU A 122 -15.99 1.87 -4.44
CA LEU A 122 -17.04 1.91 -5.45
C LEU A 122 -17.68 0.54 -5.58
N ASP A 123 -18.97 0.50 -5.89
CA ASP A 123 -19.66 -0.73 -6.25
C ASP A 123 -19.22 -1.18 -7.65
N ALA A 124 -18.71 -2.39 -7.77
CA ALA A 124 -18.22 -2.89 -9.07
C ALA A 124 -19.32 -2.99 -10.13
N ARG A 125 -20.58 -3.18 -9.71
CA ARG A 125 -21.75 -3.27 -10.62
C ARG A 125 -22.05 -1.95 -11.32
N GLU A 126 -21.71 -0.84 -10.67
CA GLU A 126 -21.90 0.51 -11.21
C GLU A 126 -20.71 0.98 -12.07
N HIS A 127 -19.58 0.25 -11.99
CA HIS A 127 -18.32 0.59 -12.67
C HIS A 127 -17.70 -0.61 -13.40
N PRO A 128 -18.39 -1.24 -14.36
CA PRO A 128 -17.94 -2.49 -14.99
C PRO A 128 -16.63 -2.35 -15.76
N GLU A 129 -16.37 -1.22 -16.40
CA GLU A 129 -15.11 -0.96 -17.11
C GLU A 129 -13.92 -0.90 -16.16
N LEU A 130 -14.07 -0.24 -15.03
CA LEU A 130 -13.04 -0.18 -14.00
C LEU A 130 -12.85 -1.55 -13.32
N ALA A 131 -13.94 -2.30 -13.11
CA ALA A 131 -13.86 -3.67 -12.61
C ALA A 131 -13.05 -4.56 -13.56
N ALA A 132 -13.29 -4.45 -14.86
CA ALA A 132 -12.51 -5.18 -15.89
C ALA A 132 -11.03 -4.75 -15.87
N GLN A 133 -10.75 -3.44 -15.76
CA GLN A 133 -9.38 -2.92 -15.68
C GLN A 133 -8.63 -3.41 -14.43
N LEU A 134 -9.31 -3.50 -13.29
CA LEU A 134 -8.72 -3.95 -12.02
C LEU A 134 -8.73 -5.47 -11.86
N SER A 135 -9.50 -6.19 -12.67
CA SER A 135 -9.48 -7.64 -12.67
C SER A 135 -8.13 -8.19 -13.11
N LEU A 136 -7.75 -9.33 -12.56
CA LEU A 136 -6.54 -10.07 -12.93
C LEU A 136 -6.78 -11.07 -14.06
N SER A 137 -8.03 -11.44 -14.26
CA SER A 137 -8.46 -12.24 -15.40
C SER A 137 -9.93 -11.99 -15.71
N PRO A 138 -10.38 -12.21 -16.95
CA PRO A 138 -11.79 -12.05 -17.33
C PRO A 138 -12.75 -12.88 -16.46
N GLU A 139 -12.35 -14.10 -16.07
CA GLU A 139 -13.18 -15.03 -15.28
C GLU A 139 -13.38 -14.55 -13.82
N LEU A 140 -12.56 -13.62 -13.37
CA LEU A 140 -12.67 -13.03 -12.04
C LEU A 140 -13.46 -11.72 -12.02
N ALA A 141 -13.66 -11.09 -13.17
CA ALA A 141 -14.34 -9.79 -13.24
C ALA A 141 -15.75 -9.82 -12.61
N ASP A 142 -16.53 -10.88 -12.90
CA ASP A 142 -17.90 -11.04 -12.37
C ASP A 142 -17.94 -11.36 -10.86
N LYS A 143 -16.78 -11.66 -10.24
CA LYS A 143 -16.69 -11.97 -8.80
C LYS A 143 -16.28 -10.77 -7.96
N ILE A 144 -15.98 -9.66 -8.60
CA ILE A 144 -15.58 -8.42 -7.93
C ILE A 144 -16.85 -7.77 -7.34
N GLU A 145 -16.83 -7.49 -6.06
CA GLU A 145 -17.94 -6.81 -5.39
C GLU A 145 -17.66 -5.30 -5.26
N ARG A 146 -16.42 -4.92 -5.00
CA ARG A 146 -16.02 -3.54 -4.73
C ARG A 146 -14.70 -3.20 -5.41
N LEU A 147 -14.52 -1.93 -5.68
CA LEU A 147 -13.29 -1.38 -6.24
C LEU A 147 -12.76 -0.34 -5.26
N PHE A 148 -11.52 -0.51 -4.83
CA PHE A 148 -10.82 0.47 -4.02
C PHE A 148 -9.98 1.34 -4.93
N LEU A 149 -10.16 2.65 -4.83
CA LEU A 149 -9.30 3.65 -5.46
C LEU A 149 -8.62 4.47 -4.37
N ILE A 150 -7.31 4.68 -4.49
CA ILE A 150 -6.51 5.38 -3.50
C ILE A 150 -5.73 6.49 -4.20
N GLU A 151 -6.10 7.73 -3.91
CA GLU A 151 -5.35 8.90 -4.33
C GLU A 151 -4.17 9.09 -3.39
N THR A 152 -2.95 8.92 -3.91
CA THR A 152 -1.72 9.04 -3.15
C THR A 152 -1.40 10.49 -2.85
N VAL A 153 -1.11 10.77 -1.59
CA VAL A 153 -0.65 12.07 -1.11
C VAL A 153 0.87 12.09 -1.00
N SER A 154 1.45 11.04 -0.43
CA SER A 154 2.90 10.94 -0.23
C SER A 154 3.31 9.50 -0.02
N PHE A 155 4.54 9.18 -0.40
CA PHE A 155 5.14 7.90 -0.09
C PHE A 155 6.56 8.06 0.47
N ASP A 156 7.13 6.96 0.97
CA ASP A 156 8.47 6.96 1.57
C ASP A 156 9.06 5.55 1.57
N TRP A 157 10.27 5.46 1.05
CA TRP A 157 11.10 4.27 1.14
C TRP A 157 11.82 4.22 2.48
N ASN A 158 11.94 3.06 3.05
CA ASN A 158 12.60 2.90 4.35
C ASN A 158 13.99 2.29 4.25
N CYS A 159 14.79 2.61 5.26
CA CYS A 159 16.03 1.90 5.54
C CYS A 159 15.76 0.39 5.73
N PRO A 160 16.55 -0.51 5.12
CA PRO A 160 16.39 -1.97 5.21
C PRO A 160 16.76 -2.55 6.59
N GLN A 161 17.24 -1.70 7.51
CA GLN A 161 17.70 -2.11 8.84
C GLN A 161 16.60 -2.85 9.62
N TYR A 162 16.97 -3.98 10.22
CA TYR A 162 16.12 -4.87 11.02
C TYR A 162 14.97 -5.57 10.27
N ILE A 163 14.94 -5.55 8.94
CA ILE A 163 14.03 -6.39 8.16
C ILE A 163 14.68 -7.77 8.01
N THR A 164 14.10 -8.77 8.63
CA THR A 164 14.57 -10.18 8.46
C THR A 164 14.12 -10.67 7.08
N PRO A 165 15.04 -11.11 6.21
CA PRO A 165 14.68 -11.71 4.93
C PRO A 165 13.75 -12.91 5.12
N ARG A 166 12.75 -13.03 4.26
CA ARG A 166 11.83 -14.16 4.18
C ARG A 166 11.61 -14.49 2.73
N PHE A 167 11.53 -15.77 2.42
CA PHE A 167 11.42 -16.26 1.05
C PHE A 167 10.19 -17.13 0.92
N THR A 168 9.52 -17.07 -0.21
CA THR A 168 8.54 -18.07 -0.62
C THR A 168 9.26 -19.38 -0.95
N ALA A 169 8.50 -20.46 -1.04
CA ALA A 169 9.07 -21.75 -1.43
C ALA A 169 9.70 -21.70 -2.83
N GLU A 170 9.09 -20.97 -3.77
CA GLU A 170 9.59 -20.80 -5.14
C GLU A 170 10.88 -19.99 -5.19
N GLU A 171 10.94 -18.86 -4.48
CA GLU A 171 12.15 -18.04 -4.37
C GLU A 171 13.30 -18.85 -3.75
N TRP A 172 13.02 -19.59 -2.68
CA TRP A 172 14.01 -20.44 -2.05
C TRP A 172 14.54 -21.54 -2.98
N GLN A 173 13.67 -22.20 -3.72
CA GLN A 173 14.04 -23.22 -4.70
C GLN A 173 14.90 -22.63 -5.83
N SER A 174 14.55 -21.46 -6.33
CA SER A 174 15.34 -20.75 -7.36
C SER A 174 16.75 -20.41 -6.88
N MET A 175 16.88 -20.01 -5.61
CA MET A 175 18.19 -19.70 -5.00
C MET A 175 19.00 -20.96 -4.71
N ALA A 176 18.37 -22.05 -4.29
CA ALA A 176 19.03 -23.32 -3.96
C ALA A 176 19.42 -24.13 -5.21
N GLY A 177 18.73 -23.97 -6.33
CA GLY A 177 19.01 -24.62 -7.61
C GLY A 177 20.04 -23.89 -8.49
N GLY A 178 20.47 -22.70 -8.12
CA GLY A 178 21.58 -21.99 -8.77
C GLY A 178 22.90 -22.62 -8.36
N GLU A 179 23.69 -23.12 -9.34
CA GLU A 179 25.06 -23.59 -9.11
C GLU A 179 25.86 -22.53 -8.33
N PRO A 180 26.66 -22.93 -7.33
CA PRO A 180 27.53 -21.99 -6.64
C PRO A 180 28.46 -21.35 -7.67
N ARG A 181 28.39 -20.04 -7.81
CA ARG A 181 29.39 -19.30 -8.56
C ARG A 181 30.73 -19.49 -7.85
N VAL A 182 31.60 -20.30 -8.46
CA VAL A 182 33.00 -20.47 -8.10
C VAL A 182 33.77 -19.18 -8.40
#